data_0bbbcca1b772f4c30fa91b342b5056b9
#
_entry.id   0bbbcca1b772f4c30fa91b342b5056b9
#
_cell.length_a   1.000
_cell.length_b   1.000
_cell.length_c   1.000
_cell.angle_alpha   90.00
_cell.angle_beta   90.00
_cell.angle_gamma   90.00
#
_symmetry.space_group_name_H-M   'P 1'
#
loop_
_entity.id
_entity.type
_entity.pdbx_description
1 polymer ?
#
loop_
_entity_poly.entity_id
_entity_poly.type
_entity_poly.pdbx_seq_one_letter_code
_entity_poly.pdbx_strand_id
1 'polypeptide(L)'
;MLKIKSFVFSPIQENTYLLYNEFNDSVIIDPGCYFPEEQDELKAFITQSNLKPRMLLNTHCHLDHVFGNKFIAETYGLTLHLHEKEKTLLDYAPTSGLMYNMPFDNYTGEYIFLKAGESVKIGEDELLVIEAPGHSPGHICFYCAKQNFIISGDVLFYRSIGRTDLPGGDHQTLLKNIREKLFVLPDETVVYSGHGGVTTIGEEKKHNPFLQ
;
A
#
# COMPACT_ATOMS: atom_id res chain seq x y z
N MET A 1 7.90 13.65 13.02
CA MET A 1 7.60 13.67 11.55
C MET A 1 8.02 12.32 10.94
N LEU A 2 7.17 11.79 10.05
CA LEU A 2 7.44 10.53 9.37
C LEU A 2 8.48 10.71 8.26
N LYS A 3 9.43 9.77 8.20
CA LYS A 3 10.31 9.54 7.06
C LYS A 3 9.77 8.37 6.26
N ILE A 4 9.95 8.39 4.95
CA ILE A 4 9.49 7.35 4.03
C ILE A 4 10.71 6.74 3.34
N LYS A 5 10.84 5.43 3.43
CA LYS A 5 11.76 4.63 2.62
C LYS A 5 10.92 3.73 1.73
N SER A 6 11.16 3.79 0.43
CA SER A 6 10.57 2.86 -0.54
C SER A 6 11.59 1.82 -0.97
N PHE A 7 11.08 0.65 -1.29
CA PHE A 7 11.81 -0.44 -1.94
C PHE A 7 11.01 -0.85 -3.17
N VAL A 8 11.70 -1.28 -4.21
CA VAL A 8 11.04 -1.83 -5.41
C VAL A 8 11.33 -3.32 -5.42
N PHE A 9 10.29 -4.12 -5.23
CA PHE A 9 10.41 -5.56 -5.06
C PHE A 9 9.66 -6.34 -6.11
N SER A 10 9.98 -7.62 -6.19
CA SER A 10 9.40 -8.62 -7.09
C SER A 10 9.61 -8.33 -8.58
N PRO A 11 9.41 -9.32 -9.46
CA PRO A 11 9.45 -9.11 -10.91
C PRO A 11 8.38 -8.13 -11.42
N ILE A 12 7.35 -7.85 -10.59
CA ILE A 12 6.24 -6.92 -10.92
C ILE A 12 6.61 -5.47 -10.57
N GLN A 13 7.75 -5.24 -9.85
CA GLN A 13 8.26 -3.91 -9.46
C GLN A 13 7.27 -3.12 -8.60
N GLU A 14 6.72 -3.80 -7.59
CA GLU A 14 5.88 -3.17 -6.57
C GLU A 14 6.71 -2.28 -5.63
N ASN A 15 6.13 -1.18 -5.16
CA ASN A 15 6.70 -0.26 -4.19
C ASN A 15 6.25 -0.59 -2.77
N THR A 16 7.09 -1.29 -2.03
CA THR A 16 6.95 -1.49 -0.58
C THR A 16 7.35 -0.23 0.17
N TYR A 17 6.53 0.24 1.10
CA TYR A 17 6.81 1.44 1.89
C TYR A 17 7.08 1.12 3.37
N LEU A 18 8.15 1.70 3.89
CA LEU A 18 8.49 1.70 5.32
C LEU A 18 8.44 3.15 5.83
N LEU A 19 7.45 3.47 6.66
CA LEU A 19 7.30 4.77 7.28
C LEU A 19 7.79 4.68 8.73
N TYR A 20 8.57 5.66 9.18
CA TYR A 20 9.11 5.67 10.53
C TYR A 20 9.31 7.08 11.09
N ASN A 21 9.18 7.21 12.41
CA ASN A 21 9.31 8.47 13.12
C ASN A 21 10.67 8.62 13.81
N GLU A 22 10.89 9.73 14.52
CA GLU A 22 12.10 10.03 15.27
C GLU A 22 12.36 9.11 16.47
N PHE A 23 11.35 8.34 16.92
CA PHE A 23 11.46 7.35 17.99
C PHE A 23 11.75 5.93 17.46
N ASN A 24 11.95 5.84 16.13
CA ASN A 24 12.16 4.60 15.39
C ASN A 24 10.94 3.66 15.37
N ASP A 25 9.75 4.09 15.82
CA ASP A 25 8.53 3.34 15.57
C ASP A 25 8.22 3.41 14.07
N SER A 26 7.89 2.26 13.49
CA SER A 26 7.70 2.14 12.04
C SER A 26 6.51 1.27 11.67
N VAL A 27 6.01 1.49 10.46
CA VAL A 27 4.97 0.67 9.82
C VAL A 27 5.44 0.25 8.45
N ILE A 28 5.08 -0.96 8.06
CA ILE A 28 5.39 -1.55 6.77
C ILE A 28 4.09 -1.63 5.98
N ILE A 29 4.08 -1.07 4.78
CA ILE A 29 2.91 -1.03 3.90
C ILE A 29 3.24 -1.78 2.62
N ASP A 30 2.36 -2.70 2.24
CA ASP A 30 2.43 -3.52 1.02
C ASP A 30 3.81 -4.18 0.86
N PRO A 31 4.22 -5.13 1.73
CA PRO A 31 5.50 -5.79 1.55
C PRO A 31 5.48 -6.76 0.37
N GLY A 32 5.94 -6.29 -0.79
CA GLY A 32 6.03 -7.07 -2.03
C GLY A 32 7.29 -7.93 -2.16
N CYS A 33 8.09 -8.09 -1.10
CA CYS A 33 9.35 -8.82 -1.13
C CYS A 33 9.13 -10.32 -1.38
N TYR A 34 9.30 -10.71 -2.64
CA TYR A 34 9.09 -12.06 -3.15
C TYR A 34 10.33 -12.96 -2.97
N PHE A 35 11.52 -12.46 -3.33
CA PHE A 35 12.76 -13.21 -3.23
C PHE A 35 13.38 -13.12 -1.84
N PRO A 36 14.13 -14.15 -1.39
CA PRO A 36 14.85 -14.10 -0.12
C PRO A 36 15.79 -12.88 0.00
N GLU A 37 16.43 -12.48 -1.08
CA GLU A 37 17.35 -11.34 -1.12
C GLU A 37 16.61 -10.01 -0.85
N GLU A 38 15.36 -9.88 -1.33
CA GLU A 38 14.51 -8.72 -1.08
C GLU A 38 14.03 -8.68 0.38
N GLN A 39 13.73 -9.85 0.95
CA GLN A 39 13.40 -10.00 2.37
C GLN A 39 14.59 -9.61 3.25
N ASP A 40 15.79 -10.05 2.88
CA ASP A 40 17.03 -9.71 3.58
C ASP A 40 17.34 -8.21 3.46
N GLU A 41 17.11 -7.57 2.31
CA GLU A 41 17.27 -6.14 2.10
C GLU A 41 16.38 -5.33 3.04
N LEU A 42 15.08 -5.63 3.08
CA LEU A 42 14.12 -4.96 3.96
C LEU A 42 14.49 -5.14 5.44
N LYS A 43 14.80 -6.37 5.85
CA LYS A 43 15.22 -6.70 7.21
C LYS A 43 16.55 -6.03 7.60
N ALA A 44 17.52 -5.98 6.69
CA ALA A 44 18.80 -5.32 6.91
C ALA A 44 18.61 -3.82 7.15
N PHE A 45 17.79 -3.14 6.33
CA PHE A 45 17.48 -1.73 6.51
C PHE A 45 16.82 -1.45 7.87
N ILE A 46 15.81 -2.24 8.25
CA ILE A 46 15.12 -2.13 9.55
C ILE A 46 16.10 -2.28 10.71
N THR A 47 16.98 -3.29 10.64
CA THR A 47 17.96 -3.58 11.68
C THR A 47 19.04 -2.49 11.79
N GLN A 48 19.64 -2.09 10.66
CA GLN A 48 20.70 -1.07 10.61
C GLN A 48 20.19 0.31 11.04
N SER A 49 18.94 0.61 10.74
CA SER A 49 18.28 1.86 11.15
C SER A 49 17.69 1.80 12.56
N ASN A 50 17.85 0.67 13.28
CA ASN A 50 17.30 0.42 14.61
C ASN A 50 15.79 0.70 14.70
N LEU A 51 15.04 0.37 13.64
CA LEU A 51 13.59 0.60 13.57
C LEU A 51 12.83 -0.48 14.34
N LYS A 52 11.63 -0.10 14.79
CA LYS A 52 10.73 -0.95 15.57
C LYS A 52 9.40 -1.08 14.79
N PRO A 53 9.26 -2.09 13.93
CA PRO A 53 8.00 -2.34 13.24
C PRO A 53 6.86 -2.54 14.25
N ARG A 54 5.79 -1.77 14.11
CA ARG A 54 4.62 -1.78 14.98
C ARG A 54 3.37 -2.30 14.29
N MET A 55 3.29 -2.11 12.98
CA MET A 55 2.14 -2.51 12.19
C MET A 55 2.56 -2.98 10.80
N LEU A 56 1.79 -3.92 10.28
CA LEU A 56 1.81 -4.40 8.91
C LEU A 56 0.49 -4.04 8.27
N LEU A 57 0.54 -3.27 7.17
CA LEU A 57 -0.64 -2.71 6.51
C LEU A 57 -0.65 -3.15 5.04
N ASN A 58 -1.84 -3.41 4.49
CA ASN A 58 -2.04 -3.48 3.05
C ASN A 58 -3.01 -2.39 2.57
N THR A 59 -2.66 -1.74 1.46
CA THR A 59 -3.59 -0.87 0.72
C THR A 59 -4.66 -1.71 0.05
N HIS A 60 -4.25 -2.83 -0.53
CA HIS A 60 -5.09 -3.85 -1.15
C HIS A 60 -4.35 -5.19 -1.21
N CYS A 61 -5.00 -6.25 -1.70
CA CYS A 61 -4.45 -7.59 -1.62
C CYS A 61 -4.26 -8.28 -2.99
N HIS A 62 -3.81 -7.55 -4.01
CA HIS A 62 -3.23 -8.20 -5.17
C HIS A 62 -1.91 -8.87 -4.79
N LEU A 63 -1.53 -9.92 -5.55
CA LEU A 63 -0.47 -10.85 -5.15
C LEU A 63 0.87 -10.17 -4.85
N ASP A 64 1.23 -9.17 -5.61
CA ASP A 64 2.50 -8.45 -5.51
C ASP A 64 2.61 -7.56 -4.28
N HIS A 65 1.48 -7.09 -3.74
CA HIS A 65 1.42 -6.31 -2.50
C HIS A 65 1.41 -7.17 -1.23
N VAL A 66 1.28 -8.50 -1.37
CA VAL A 66 1.13 -9.40 -0.23
C VAL A 66 2.19 -10.49 -0.12
N PHE A 67 3.13 -10.57 -1.07
CA PHE A 67 4.17 -11.59 -1.11
C PHE A 67 4.93 -11.73 0.21
N GLY A 68 5.26 -10.61 0.84
CA GLY A 68 6.04 -10.56 2.07
C GLY A 68 5.22 -10.54 3.36
N ASN A 69 3.88 -10.53 3.29
CA ASN A 69 3.03 -10.41 4.48
C ASN A 69 3.37 -11.45 5.55
N LYS A 70 3.48 -12.73 5.18
CA LYS A 70 3.81 -13.81 6.10
C LYS A 70 5.18 -13.61 6.71
N PHE A 71 6.19 -13.34 5.88
CA PHE A 71 7.56 -13.11 6.34
C PHE A 71 7.65 -11.97 7.36
N ILE A 72 7.01 -10.83 7.09
CA ILE A 72 7.00 -9.67 7.99
C ILE A 72 6.24 -9.97 9.28
N ALA A 73 5.06 -10.58 9.17
CA ALA A 73 4.25 -10.93 10.34
C ALA A 73 5.00 -11.88 11.29
N GLU A 74 5.60 -12.93 10.77
CA GLU A 74 6.35 -13.91 11.56
C GLU A 74 7.66 -13.34 12.12
N THR A 75 8.38 -12.51 11.33
CA THR A 75 9.67 -11.93 11.77
C THR A 75 9.50 -10.93 12.90
N TYR A 76 8.42 -10.14 12.90
CA TYR A 76 8.24 -9.04 13.86
C TYR A 76 7.06 -9.26 14.81
N GLY A 77 6.33 -10.37 14.72
CA GLY A 77 5.17 -10.67 15.57
C GLY A 77 4.01 -9.70 15.32
N LEU A 78 3.72 -9.37 14.04
CA LEU A 78 2.73 -8.39 13.67
C LEU A 78 1.45 -9.04 13.14
N THR A 79 0.31 -8.42 13.44
CA THR A 79 -0.97 -8.74 12.83
C THR A 79 -1.17 -7.89 11.57
N LEU A 80 -1.72 -8.49 10.52
CA LEU A 80 -2.01 -7.80 9.27
C LEU A 80 -3.25 -6.91 9.38
N HIS A 81 -3.12 -5.65 8.96
CA HIS A 81 -4.22 -4.70 8.86
C HIS A 81 -4.58 -4.48 7.39
N LEU A 82 -5.85 -4.62 7.05
CA LEU A 82 -6.38 -4.47 5.70
C LEU A 82 -7.86 -4.06 5.75
N HIS A 83 -8.43 -3.69 4.61
CA HIS A 83 -9.89 -3.53 4.53
C HIS A 83 -10.60 -4.89 4.43
N GLU A 84 -11.75 -5.05 5.09
CA GLU A 84 -12.47 -6.34 5.15
C GLU A 84 -12.76 -6.96 3.77
N LYS A 85 -13.11 -6.15 2.78
CA LYS A 85 -13.41 -6.61 1.42
C LYS A 85 -12.18 -7.18 0.68
N GLU A 86 -10.97 -6.88 1.14
CA GLU A 86 -9.73 -7.40 0.55
C GLU A 86 -9.43 -8.85 0.98
N LYS A 87 -10.08 -9.33 2.02
CA LYS A 87 -9.89 -10.70 2.53
C LYS A 87 -10.05 -11.78 1.44
N THR A 88 -11.04 -11.61 0.57
CA THR A 88 -11.27 -12.55 -0.53
C THR A 88 -10.11 -12.56 -1.54
N LEU A 89 -9.55 -11.39 -1.85
CA LEU A 89 -8.37 -11.30 -2.72
C LEU A 89 -7.14 -11.88 -2.06
N LEU A 90 -6.93 -11.62 -0.77
CA LEU A 90 -5.84 -12.20 -0.01
C LEU A 90 -5.91 -13.74 0.00
N ASP A 91 -7.10 -14.30 0.21
CA ASP A 91 -7.29 -15.77 0.17
C ASP A 91 -7.06 -16.35 -1.23
N TYR A 92 -7.36 -15.57 -2.27
CA TYR A 92 -7.14 -15.97 -3.67
C TYR A 92 -5.70 -15.75 -4.16
N ALA A 93 -4.92 -14.91 -3.48
CA ALA A 93 -3.58 -14.49 -3.91
C ALA A 93 -2.62 -15.67 -4.22
N PRO A 94 -2.58 -16.79 -3.46
CA PRO A 94 -1.76 -17.96 -3.81
C PRO A 94 -2.18 -18.60 -5.14
N THR A 95 -3.48 -18.66 -5.42
CA THR A 95 -4.00 -19.17 -6.71
C THR A 95 -3.57 -18.26 -7.85
N SER A 96 -3.69 -16.94 -7.65
CA SER A 96 -3.20 -15.95 -8.60
C SER A 96 -1.69 -16.09 -8.81
N GLY A 97 -0.92 -16.28 -7.74
CA GLY A 97 0.53 -16.55 -7.82
C GLY A 97 0.88 -17.74 -8.70
N LEU A 98 0.15 -18.85 -8.58
CA LEU A 98 0.34 -20.02 -9.47
C LEU A 98 0.03 -19.68 -10.93
N MET A 99 -1.01 -18.89 -11.20
CA MET A 99 -1.37 -18.48 -12.57
C MET A 99 -0.29 -17.61 -13.23
N TYR A 100 0.42 -16.80 -12.46
CA TYR A 100 1.53 -15.96 -12.92
C TYR A 100 2.91 -16.64 -12.79
N ASN A 101 2.95 -17.93 -12.44
CA ASN A 101 4.18 -18.69 -12.19
C ASN A 101 5.06 -18.04 -11.09
N MET A 102 4.41 -17.47 -10.09
CA MET A 102 4.99 -16.85 -8.90
C MET A 102 4.38 -17.45 -7.63
N PRO A 103 4.59 -18.75 -7.35
CA PRO A 103 4.07 -19.38 -6.15
C PRO A 103 4.70 -18.76 -4.91
N PHE A 104 3.90 -18.52 -3.87
CA PHE A 104 4.37 -18.00 -2.60
C PHE A 104 3.53 -18.52 -1.43
N ASP A 105 4.04 -18.35 -0.22
CA ASP A 105 3.40 -18.79 1.01
C ASP A 105 2.64 -17.61 1.64
N ASN A 106 1.31 -17.71 1.66
CA ASN A 106 0.45 -16.61 2.05
C ASN A 106 0.36 -16.45 3.57
N TYR A 107 0.04 -15.24 4.02
CA TYR A 107 -0.33 -14.98 5.41
C TYR A 107 -1.72 -15.58 5.72
N THR A 108 -1.79 -16.33 6.82
CA THR A 108 -3.02 -17.00 7.27
C THR A 108 -3.34 -16.73 8.75
N GLY A 109 -2.70 -15.70 9.34
CA GLY A 109 -2.91 -15.30 10.74
C GLY A 109 -4.20 -14.49 10.94
N GLU A 110 -4.28 -13.82 12.08
CA GLU A 110 -5.39 -12.94 12.42
C GLU A 110 -5.31 -11.62 11.63
N TYR A 111 -6.46 -10.94 11.47
CA TYR A 111 -6.59 -9.69 10.73
C TYR A 111 -7.20 -8.60 11.61
N ILE A 112 -6.77 -7.37 11.41
CA ILE A 112 -7.42 -6.17 11.92
C ILE A 112 -8.00 -5.42 10.73
N PHE A 113 -9.32 -5.22 10.73
CA PHE A 113 -9.97 -4.54 9.63
C PHE A 113 -9.99 -3.03 9.84
N LEU A 114 -9.48 -2.30 8.84
CA LEU A 114 -9.49 -0.84 8.80
C LEU A 114 -10.69 -0.33 8.00
N LYS A 115 -11.23 0.82 8.42
CA LYS A 115 -12.38 1.48 7.77
C LYS A 115 -12.05 2.93 7.43
N ALA A 116 -12.76 3.48 6.44
CA ALA A 116 -12.67 4.89 6.10
C ALA A 116 -12.86 5.80 7.32
N GLY A 117 -12.01 6.80 7.44
CA GLY A 117 -12.04 7.78 8.53
C GLY A 117 -11.34 7.34 9.80
N GLU A 118 -10.88 6.09 9.90
CA GLU A 118 -9.99 5.67 10.98
C GLU A 118 -8.58 6.23 10.78
N SER A 119 -7.83 6.35 11.87
CA SER A 119 -6.42 6.77 11.85
C SER A 119 -5.50 5.65 12.30
N VAL A 120 -4.49 5.36 11.50
CA VAL A 120 -3.35 4.52 11.89
C VAL A 120 -2.32 5.41 12.58
N LYS A 121 -1.98 5.11 13.84
CA LYS A 121 -1.07 5.93 14.65
C LYS A 121 0.34 5.35 14.66
N ILE A 122 1.33 6.23 14.45
CA ILE A 122 2.76 5.92 14.51
C ILE A 122 3.39 6.90 15.53
N GLY A 123 3.28 6.56 16.83
CA GLY A 123 3.58 7.51 17.91
C GLY A 123 2.60 8.68 17.90
N GLU A 124 3.11 9.90 17.71
CA GLU A 124 2.30 11.13 17.60
C GLU A 124 1.89 11.48 16.15
N ASP A 125 2.40 10.76 15.18
CA ASP A 125 2.03 10.92 13.79
C ASP A 125 0.85 9.98 13.45
N GLU A 126 0.04 10.37 12.48
CA GLU A 126 -1.13 9.60 12.06
C GLU A 126 -1.33 9.59 10.56
N LEU A 127 -1.91 8.51 10.07
CA LEU A 127 -2.32 8.32 8.69
C LEU A 127 -3.83 8.09 8.67
N LEU A 128 -4.57 8.97 8.01
CA LEU A 128 -6.01 8.82 7.80
C LEU A 128 -6.26 7.74 6.74
N VAL A 129 -7.14 6.80 7.04
CA VAL A 129 -7.59 5.77 6.09
C VAL A 129 -8.65 6.36 5.15
N ILE A 130 -8.36 6.36 3.85
CA ILE A 130 -9.27 6.79 2.80
C ILE A 130 -9.63 5.58 1.95
N GLU A 131 -10.92 5.18 1.93
CA GLU A 131 -11.37 4.14 1.00
C GLU A 131 -11.45 4.69 -0.43
N ALA A 132 -10.81 4.01 -1.37
CA ALA A 132 -10.82 4.35 -2.79
C ALA A 132 -10.94 3.08 -3.67
N PRO A 133 -12.03 2.31 -3.53
CA PRO A 133 -12.25 1.12 -4.33
C PRO A 133 -12.35 1.42 -5.83
N GLY A 134 -12.16 0.38 -6.63
CA GLY A 134 -12.26 0.42 -8.09
C GLY A 134 -11.11 -0.32 -8.79
N HIS A 135 -9.88 -0.24 -8.29
CA HIS A 135 -8.80 -1.15 -8.67
C HIS A 135 -9.00 -2.52 -8.00
N SER A 136 -9.32 -2.51 -6.72
CA SER A 136 -9.79 -3.66 -5.93
C SER A 136 -11.03 -3.26 -5.11
N PRO A 137 -11.80 -4.24 -4.57
CA PRO A 137 -13.09 -3.96 -3.95
C PRO A 137 -13.00 -3.25 -2.59
N GLY A 138 -11.88 -3.36 -1.91
CA GLY A 138 -11.65 -2.77 -0.58
C GLY A 138 -10.41 -1.88 -0.53
N HIS A 139 -9.97 -1.35 -1.67
CA HIS A 139 -8.76 -0.54 -1.71
C HIS A 139 -8.83 0.64 -0.74
N ILE A 140 -7.78 0.79 0.10
CA ILE A 140 -7.59 1.92 1.01
C ILE A 140 -6.27 2.62 0.73
N CYS A 141 -6.25 3.93 0.97
CA CYS A 141 -5.05 4.76 0.93
C CYS A 141 -4.75 5.29 2.33
N PHE A 142 -3.50 5.63 2.60
CA PHE A 142 -3.04 6.17 3.88
C PHE A 142 -2.55 7.61 3.70
N TYR A 143 -3.31 8.58 4.22
CA TYR A 143 -3.04 10.00 4.04
C TYR A 143 -2.47 10.64 5.30
N CYS A 144 -1.32 11.29 5.19
CA CYS A 144 -0.72 12.12 6.24
C CYS A 144 -0.98 13.60 5.97
N ALA A 145 -2.02 14.16 6.60
CA ALA A 145 -2.37 15.57 6.43
C ALA A 145 -1.28 16.53 6.93
N LYS A 146 -0.59 16.16 8.01
CA LYS A 146 0.48 16.98 8.62
C LYS A 146 1.68 17.20 7.70
N GLN A 147 1.94 16.25 6.78
CA GLN A 147 3.10 16.27 5.88
C GLN A 147 2.71 16.29 4.40
N ASN A 148 1.43 16.42 4.09
CA ASN A 148 0.88 16.46 2.72
C ASN A 148 1.41 15.33 1.83
N PHE A 149 1.25 14.07 2.27
CA PHE A 149 1.51 12.91 1.43
C PHE A 149 0.43 11.83 1.59
N ILE A 150 0.30 11.00 0.57
CA ILE A 150 -0.59 9.84 0.57
C ILE A 150 0.14 8.62 0.01
N ILE A 151 0.01 7.47 0.68
CA ILE A 151 0.34 6.17 0.10
C ILE A 151 -0.93 5.69 -0.58
N SER A 152 -0.93 5.73 -1.90
CA SER A 152 -2.14 5.51 -2.70
C SER A 152 -2.35 4.07 -3.15
N GLY A 153 -1.35 3.18 -2.94
CA GLY A 153 -1.36 1.88 -3.59
C GLY A 153 -1.62 2.03 -5.09
N ASP A 154 -2.51 1.22 -5.62
CA ASP A 154 -2.81 1.15 -7.04
C ASP A 154 -4.05 1.96 -7.46
N VAL A 155 -4.29 3.10 -6.81
CA VAL A 155 -5.36 4.02 -7.20
C VAL A 155 -4.88 5.04 -8.23
N LEU A 156 -3.78 5.74 -7.95
CA LEU A 156 -3.30 6.85 -8.76
C LEU A 156 -1.78 6.75 -8.96
N PHE A 157 -1.35 6.81 -10.22
CA PHE A 157 0.05 6.77 -10.63
C PHE A 157 0.46 8.04 -11.38
N TYR A 158 1.76 8.23 -11.57
CA TYR A 158 2.25 9.27 -12.46
C TYR A 158 1.71 9.05 -13.88
N ARG A 159 0.83 9.97 -14.31
CA ARG A 159 0.14 9.96 -15.64
C ARG A 159 -0.64 8.69 -15.92
N SER A 160 -1.07 7.96 -14.88
CA SER A 160 -1.86 6.73 -15.04
C SER A 160 -2.77 6.49 -13.83
N ILE A 161 -3.56 5.45 -13.92
CA ILE A 161 -4.42 4.94 -12.85
C ILE A 161 -4.30 3.43 -12.75
N GLY A 162 -4.74 2.84 -11.64
CA GLY A 162 -4.80 1.40 -11.48
C GLY A 162 -5.66 0.72 -12.55
N ARG A 163 -5.28 -0.49 -12.94
CA ARG A 163 -6.10 -1.33 -13.82
C ARG A 163 -7.38 -1.74 -13.11
N THR A 164 -8.42 -2.03 -13.88
CA THR A 164 -9.75 -2.35 -13.35
C THR A 164 -10.37 -3.59 -13.98
N ASP A 165 -9.56 -4.38 -14.68
CA ASP A 165 -9.93 -5.59 -15.40
C ASP A 165 -9.69 -6.89 -14.60
N LEU A 166 -9.17 -6.77 -13.36
CA LEU A 166 -9.02 -7.89 -12.44
C LEU A 166 -10.29 -8.12 -11.60
N PRO A 167 -10.46 -9.30 -10.97
CA PRO A 167 -11.64 -9.61 -10.17
C PRO A 167 -11.92 -8.55 -9.10
N GLY A 168 -13.14 -8.01 -9.10
CA GLY A 168 -13.56 -6.95 -8.17
C GLY A 168 -13.20 -5.53 -8.62
N GLY A 169 -12.55 -5.37 -9.78
CA GLY A 169 -12.26 -4.06 -10.37
C GLY A 169 -13.49 -3.42 -11.02
N ASP A 170 -13.59 -2.09 -10.96
CA ASP A 170 -14.62 -1.29 -11.61
C ASP A 170 -14.07 0.09 -12.01
N HIS A 171 -13.99 0.33 -13.30
CA HIS A 171 -13.38 1.53 -13.87
C HIS A 171 -14.09 2.82 -13.46
N GLN A 172 -15.42 2.83 -13.49
CA GLN A 172 -16.18 4.03 -13.16
C GLN A 172 -16.06 4.36 -11.67
N THR A 173 -16.08 3.33 -10.82
CA THR A 173 -15.87 3.48 -9.40
C THR A 173 -14.46 4.03 -9.10
N LEU A 174 -13.41 3.55 -9.78
CA LEU A 174 -12.05 4.07 -9.61
C LEU A 174 -11.97 5.55 -9.97
N LEU A 175 -12.46 5.93 -11.18
CA LEU A 175 -12.44 7.33 -11.62
C LEU A 175 -13.20 8.25 -10.67
N LYS A 176 -14.37 7.79 -10.19
CA LYS A 176 -15.17 8.52 -9.22
C LYS A 176 -14.39 8.73 -7.90
N ASN A 177 -13.80 7.68 -7.34
CA ASN A 177 -13.07 7.77 -6.08
C ASN A 177 -11.81 8.65 -6.20
N ILE A 178 -11.10 8.61 -7.32
CA ILE A 178 -9.97 9.52 -7.54
C ILE A 178 -10.46 10.97 -7.47
N ARG A 179 -11.54 11.32 -8.19
CA ARG A 179 -12.07 12.69 -8.20
C ARG A 179 -12.64 13.14 -6.86
N GLU A 180 -13.42 12.29 -6.19
CA GLU A 180 -14.15 12.64 -4.98
C GLU A 180 -13.32 12.49 -3.68
N LYS A 181 -12.28 11.65 -3.68
CA LYS A 181 -11.51 11.31 -2.48
C LYS A 181 -10.06 11.81 -2.53
N LEU A 182 -9.39 11.70 -3.69
CA LEU A 182 -8.00 12.09 -3.82
C LEU A 182 -7.86 13.53 -4.33
N PHE A 183 -8.64 13.91 -5.35
CA PHE A 183 -8.53 15.26 -5.93
C PHE A 183 -9.08 16.38 -5.04
N VAL A 184 -9.70 16.06 -3.92
CA VAL A 184 -10.08 17.03 -2.88
C VAL A 184 -8.93 17.36 -1.94
N LEU A 185 -7.85 16.58 -1.97
CA LEU A 185 -6.63 16.84 -1.22
C LEU A 185 -5.88 18.04 -1.81
N PRO A 186 -5.01 18.72 -1.02
CA PRO A 186 -4.18 19.81 -1.51
C PRO A 186 -3.34 19.42 -2.74
N ASP A 187 -3.16 20.33 -3.67
CA ASP A 187 -2.43 20.07 -4.92
C ASP A 187 -0.97 19.68 -4.70
N GLU A 188 -0.34 20.15 -3.62
CA GLU A 188 1.01 19.81 -3.21
C GLU A 188 1.13 18.42 -2.56
N THR A 189 0.01 17.73 -2.32
CA THR A 189 0.04 16.38 -1.72
C THR A 189 0.86 15.43 -2.60
N VAL A 190 1.94 14.91 -2.03
CA VAL A 190 2.81 13.93 -2.71
C VAL A 190 2.13 12.56 -2.70
N VAL A 191 2.04 11.94 -3.87
CA VAL A 191 1.42 10.61 -4.06
C VAL A 191 2.52 9.56 -4.20
N TYR A 192 2.56 8.65 -3.26
CA TYR A 192 3.39 7.45 -3.27
C TYR A 192 2.55 6.28 -3.75
N SER A 193 2.76 5.88 -4.98
CA SER A 193 1.97 4.86 -5.69
C SER A 193 2.52 3.46 -5.49
N GLY A 194 1.69 2.43 -5.67
CA GLY A 194 2.11 1.02 -5.60
C GLY A 194 3.14 0.62 -6.66
N HIS A 195 3.19 1.35 -7.78
CA HIS A 195 4.18 1.14 -8.84
C HIS A 195 4.72 2.45 -9.39
N GLY A 196 5.95 2.42 -9.89
CA GLY A 196 6.58 3.54 -10.58
C GLY A 196 7.01 4.67 -9.65
N GLY A 197 7.14 5.87 -10.20
CA GLY A 197 7.63 7.03 -9.48
C GLY A 197 6.53 7.80 -8.75
N VAL A 198 6.95 8.69 -7.85
CA VAL A 198 6.06 9.60 -7.13
C VAL A 198 5.48 10.68 -8.06
N THR A 199 4.30 11.18 -7.69
CA THR A 199 3.66 12.31 -8.34
C THR A 199 3.02 13.25 -7.31
N THR A 200 2.21 14.21 -7.74
CA THR A 200 1.41 15.06 -6.85
C THR A 200 -0.06 15.10 -7.31
N ILE A 201 -0.95 15.39 -6.40
CA ILE A 201 -2.37 15.55 -6.72
C ILE A 201 -2.56 16.63 -7.80
N GLY A 202 -1.86 17.77 -7.69
CA GLY A 202 -1.95 18.85 -8.66
C GLY A 202 -1.42 18.51 -10.05
N GLU A 203 -0.38 17.68 -10.14
CA GLU A 203 0.15 17.17 -11.41
C GLU A 203 -0.89 16.27 -12.11
N GLU A 204 -1.48 15.35 -11.34
CA GLU A 204 -2.44 14.39 -11.89
C GLU A 204 -3.79 15.05 -12.27
N LYS A 205 -4.26 16.04 -11.50
CA LYS A 205 -5.43 16.86 -11.90
C LYS A 205 -5.25 17.50 -13.26
N LYS A 206 -4.05 18.00 -13.56
CA LYS A 206 -3.77 18.78 -14.79
C LYS A 206 -3.46 17.90 -15.99
N HIS A 207 -2.84 16.77 -15.76
CA HIS A 207 -2.13 16.11 -16.85
C HIS A 207 -2.38 14.60 -16.96
N ASN A 208 -3.13 13.99 -16.04
CA ASN A 208 -3.44 12.57 -16.14
C ASN A 208 -4.42 12.31 -17.30
N PRO A 209 -4.04 11.50 -18.31
CA PRO A 209 -4.87 11.30 -19.49
C PRO A 209 -6.17 10.54 -19.23
N PHE A 210 -6.27 9.81 -18.13
CA PHE A 210 -7.47 9.05 -17.73
C PHE A 210 -8.50 9.90 -16.97
N LEU A 211 -8.12 11.10 -16.54
CA LEU A 211 -8.89 11.92 -15.61
C LEU A 211 -9.31 13.29 -16.20
N GLN A 212 -9.06 13.48 -17.49
CA GLN A 212 -9.47 14.67 -18.23
C GLN A 212 -10.98 14.68 -18.53
#